data_ba435b47996021780f418810acd37e51
#
_entry.id   ba435b47996021780f418810acd37e51
#
_cell.length_a   1.000
_cell.length_b   1.000
_cell.length_c   1.000
_cell.angle_alpha   90.00
_cell.angle_beta   90.00
_cell.angle_gamma   90.00
#
_symmetry.space_group_name_H-M   'P 1'
#
loop_
_entity.id
_entity.type
_entity.pdbx_description
1 polymer ?
#
loop_
_entity_poly.entity_id
_entity_poly.type
_entity_poly.pdbx_seq_one_letter_code
_entity_poly.pdbx_strand_id
1 'polypeptide(L)'
;MLKRHRIFIAINLPADIKKYLAGFEKKWTDLPAKWVGAENLHITLVFLGDVTDQELGEVCMAVKEVIVRQKVFDINLSAISYGPDGKLPPRMVWASGPKNKELSLLKKELEEALLGKVNFRPEEKAFSPHITLARISTFLWRQIEPEERPEVFENIDLNFTVESIEVMESELKRGGPQYNIIESYQLQ
;
A
#
# COMPACT_ATOMS: atom_id res chain seq x y z
N MET A 1 -5.53 -6.73 29.46
CA MET A 1 -5.64 -5.79 28.32
C MET A 1 -6.15 -6.57 27.12
N LEU A 2 -7.18 -6.10 26.43
CA LEU A 2 -7.63 -6.71 25.17
C LEU A 2 -6.50 -6.58 24.16
N LYS A 3 -6.16 -7.66 23.47
CA LYS A 3 -5.19 -7.66 22.38
C LYS A 3 -5.71 -6.75 21.26
N ARG A 4 -4.83 -5.93 20.70
CA ARG A 4 -5.16 -5.06 19.56
C ARG A 4 -4.29 -5.44 18.38
N HIS A 5 -4.89 -5.42 17.21
CA HIS A 5 -4.29 -5.76 15.95
C HIS A 5 -4.27 -4.52 15.04
N ARG A 6 -3.12 -4.17 14.51
CA ARG A 6 -3.02 -3.06 13.55
C ARG A 6 -3.32 -3.55 12.16
N ILE A 7 -4.56 -3.33 11.72
CA ILE A 7 -5.11 -3.94 10.51
C ILE A 7 -5.22 -2.96 9.35
N PHE A 8 -4.99 -3.48 8.16
CA PHE A 8 -5.26 -2.80 6.89
C PHE A 8 -5.71 -3.83 5.85
N ILE A 9 -6.40 -3.35 4.80
CA ILE A 9 -6.84 -4.15 3.66
C ILE A 9 -5.97 -3.77 2.47
N ALA A 10 -5.45 -4.75 1.77
CA ALA A 10 -4.48 -4.53 0.71
C ALA A 10 -4.60 -5.54 -0.44
N ILE A 11 -3.99 -5.18 -1.57
CA ILE A 11 -3.67 -6.08 -2.66
C ILE A 11 -2.21 -6.51 -2.47
N ASN A 12 -2.00 -7.80 -2.30
CA ASN A 12 -0.67 -8.39 -2.30
C ASN A 12 -0.20 -8.56 -3.75
N LEU A 13 1.08 -8.25 -4.01
CA LEU A 13 1.61 -8.28 -5.38
C LEU A 13 2.12 -9.67 -5.75
N PRO A 14 2.11 -10.05 -7.05
CA PRO A 14 2.84 -11.20 -7.55
C PRO A 14 4.33 -11.14 -7.20
N ALA A 15 4.94 -12.30 -7.00
CA ALA A 15 6.32 -12.39 -6.51
C ALA A 15 7.36 -11.79 -7.48
N ASP A 16 7.15 -11.93 -8.77
CA ASP A 16 7.97 -11.36 -9.84
C ASP A 16 7.89 -9.83 -9.85
N ILE A 17 6.69 -9.25 -9.70
CA ILE A 17 6.46 -7.80 -9.57
C ILE A 17 7.16 -7.27 -8.32
N LYS A 18 7.03 -7.95 -7.17
CA LYS A 18 7.74 -7.58 -5.94
C LYS A 18 9.25 -7.57 -6.14
N LYS A 19 9.79 -8.60 -6.76
CA LYS A 19 11.24 -8.73 -7.03
C LYS A 19 11.73 -7.62 -7.96
N TYR A 20 10.98 -7.33 -9.01
CA TYR A 20 11.31 -6.27 -9.96
C TYR A 20 11.34 -4.91 -9.25
N LEU A 21 10.28 -4.56 -8.52
CA LEU A 21 10.17 -3.27 -7.83
C LEU A 21 11.21 -3.09 -6.72
N ALA A 22 11.52 -4.14 -5.97
CA ALA A 22 12.57 -4.11 -4.95
C ALA A 22 13.97 -3.87 -5.55
N GLY A 23 14.19 -4.24 -6.81
CA GLY A 23 15.45 -4.01 -7.51
C GLY A 23 15.83 -2.53 -7.68
N PHE A 24 14.86 -1.63 -7.63
CA PHE A 24 15.09 -0.18 -7.80
C PHE A 24 15.86 0.48 -6.65
N GLU A 25 15.96 -0.16 -5.47
CA GLU A 25 16.86 0.27 -4.41
C GLU A 25 18.29 0.50 -4.90
N LYS A 26 18.75 -0.35 -5.82
CA LYS A 26 20.11 -0.28 -6.37
C LYS A 26 20.33 0.89 -7.33
N LYS A 27 19.25 1.49 -7.85
CA LYS A 27 19.32 2.62 -8.78
C LYS A 27 19.56 3.95 -8.07
N TRP A 28 19.04 4.10 -6.87
CA TRP A 28 19.09 5.34 -6.10
C TRP A 28 19.79 5.14 -4.74
N THR A 29 21.03 4.68 -4.77
CA THR A 29 21.85 4.37 -3.59
C THR A 29 22.10 5.58 -2.70
N ASP A 30 22.16 6.78 -3.29
CA ASP A 30 22.45 8.04 -2.59
C ASP A 30 21.18 8.70 -1.99
N LEU A 31 20.02 8.08 -2.23
CA LEU A 31 18.78 8.57 -1.65
C LEU A 31 18.74 8.27 -0.14
N PRO A 32 18.56 9.28 0.74
CA PRO A 32 18.49 9.08 2.18
C PRO A 32 17.14 8.46 2.57
N ALA A 33 16.94 7.21 2.19
CA ALA A 33 15.67 6.52 2.35
C ALA A 33 15.83 5.12 2.96
N LYS A 34 14.78 4.66 3.64
CA LYS A 34 14.63 3.27 4.03
C LYS A 34 13.75 2.57 3.00
N TRP A 35 14.33 1.64 2.27
CA TRP A 35 13.63 0.84 1.28
C TRP A 35 12.75 -0.22 1.94
N VAL A 36 11.61 -0.49 1.30
CA VAL A 36 10.65 -1.51 1.75
C VAL A 36 11.09 -2.86 1.18
N GLY A 37 11.22 -3.86 2.05
CA GLY A 37 11.55 -5.22 1.61
C GLY A 37 10.49 -5.78 0.66
N ALA A 38 10.91 -6.60 -0.29
CA ALA A 38 10.02 -7.17 -1.32
C ALA A 38 8.78 -7.84 -0.72
N GLU A 39 8.95 -8.55 0.41
CA GLU A 39 7.86 -9.24 1.12
C GLU A 39 6.75 -8.29 1.59
N ASN A 40 7.09 -7.03 1.85
CA ASN A 40 6.18 -6.01 2.36
C ASN A 40 5.55 -5.11 1.27
N LEU A 41 5.90 -5.30 0.00
CA LEU A 41 5.33 -4.50 -1.10
C LEU A 41 3.87 -4.89 -1.35
N HIS A 42 2.98 -3.90 -1.33
CA HIS A 42 1.53 -4.07 -1.52
C HIS A 42 0.89 -2.75 -1.95
N ILE A 43 -0.36 -2.81 -2.41
CA ILE A 43 -1.23 -1.62 -2.55
C ILE A 43 -2.19 -1.59 -1.38
N THR A 44 -2.12 -0.58 -0.54
CA THR A 44 -3.09 -0.39 0.55
C THR A 44 -4.41 0.14 -0.01
N LEU A 45 -5.53 -0.52 0.32
CA LEU A 45 -6.88 -0.08 0.00
C LEU A 45 -7.50 0.71 1.15
N VAL A 46 -7.52 0.12 2.35
CA VAL A 46 -8.13 0.73 3.54
C VAL A 46 -7.23 0.50 4.74
N PHE A 47 -6.87 1.55 5.45
CA PHE A 47 -6.13 1.46 6.71
C PHE A 47 -7.09 1.62 7.89
N LEU A 48 -7.22 0.58 8.72
CA LEU A 48 -8.17 0.55 9.84
C LEU A 48 -7.54 0.95 11.18
N GLY A 49 -6.22 0.80 11.31
CA GLY A 49 -5.52 1.04 12.58
C GLY A 49 -5.72 -0.10 13.58
N ASP A 50 -5.78 0.25 14.86
CA ASP A 50 -5.84 -0.73 15.94
C ASP A 50 -7.28 -1.20 16.19
N VAL A 51 -7.55 -2.47 15.93
CA VAL A 51 -8.84 -3.15 16.14
C VAL A 51 -8.73 -4.24 17.20
N THR A 52 -9.84 -4.58 17.85
CA THR A 52 -9.95 -5.71 18.78
C THR A 52 -10.15 -7.03 18.04
N ASP A 53 -10.03 -8.18 18.72
CA ASP A 53 -10.35 -9.51 18.13
C ASP A 53 -11.77 -9.57 17.57
N GLN A 54 -12.75 -8.96 18.25
CA GLN A 54 -14.14 -8.93 17.78
C GLN A 54 -14.27 -8.09 16.49
N GLU A 55 -13.72 -6.87 16.49
CA GLU A 55 -13.72 -5.97 15.32
C GLU A 55 -12.99 -6.61 14.14
N LEU A 56 -11.89 -7.36 14.38
CA LEU A 56 -11.20 -8.10 13.32
C LEU A 56 -12.12 -9.14 12.66
N GLY A 57 -12.91 -9.87 13.45
CA GLY A 57 -13.91 -10.80 12.92
C GLY A 57 -14.96 -10.09 12.04
N GLU A 58 -15.44 -8.92 12.46
CA GLU A 58 -16.38 -8.10 11.69
C GLU A 58 -15.77 -7.57 10.39
N VAL A 59 -14.48 -7.15 10.43
CA VAL A 59 -13.71 -6.75 9.24
C VAL A 59 -13.63 -7.91 8.24
N CYS A 60 -13.23 -9.10 8.69
CA CYS A 60 -13.10 -10.27 7.82
C CYS A 60 -14.43 -10.62 7.15
N MET A 61 -15.53 -10.58 7.89
CA MET A 61 -16.88 -10.82 7.32
C MET A 61 -17.25 -9.75 6.29
N ALA A 62 -17.03 -8.46 6.59
CA ALA A 62 -17.36 -7.37 5.68
C ALA A 62 -16.54 -7.45 4.38
N VAL A 63 -15.24 -7.72 4.47
CA VAL A 63 -14.38 -7.88 3.29
C VAL A 63 -14.89 -9.05 2.44
N LYS A 64 -15.16 -10.20 3.04
CA LYS A 64 -15.71 -11.38 2.33
C LYS A 64 -16.99 -11.07 1.58
N GLU A 65 -17.96 -10.37 2.21
CA GLU A 65 -19.23 -9.97 1.60
C GLU A 65 -19.06 -9.08 0.36
N VAL A 66 -18.05 -8.19 0.38
CA VAL A 66 -17.73 -7.35 -0.77
C VAL A 66 -17.04 -8.16 -1.87
N ILE A 67 -15.98 -8.92 -1.52
CA ILE A 67 -15.11 -9.56 -2.50
C ILE A 67 -15.82 -10.68 -3.29
N VAL A 68 -16.74 -11.41 -2.67
CA VAL A 68 -17.49 -12.48 -3.35
C VAL A 68 -18.25 -12.00 -4.60
N ARG A 69 -18.47 -10.70 -4.75
CA ARG A 69 -19.18 -10.08 -5.88
C ARG A 69 -18.23 -9.39 -6.88
N GLN A 70 -16.95 -9.33 -6.56
CA GLN A 70 -15.97 -8.67 -7.39
C GLN A 70 -15.36 -9.64 -8.40
N LYS A 71 -15.11 -9.14 -9.60
CA LYS A 71 -14.37 -9.87 -10.65
C LYS A 71 -12.89 -9.50 -10.57
N VAL A 72 -12.04 -10.39 -11.09
CA VAL A 72 -10.63 -10.08 -11.32
C VAL A 72 -10.50 -8.87 -12.25
N PHE A 73 -9.48 -8.05 -12.03
CA PHE A 73 -9.19 -6.87 -12.86
C PHE A 73 -7.69 -6.61 -12.89
N ASP A 74 -7.26 -5.86 -13.90
CA ASP A 74 -5.85 -5.57 -14.09
C ASP A 74 -5.46 -4.20 -13.54
N ILE A 75 -4.25 -4.11 -13.00
CA ILE A 75 -3.61 -2.85 -12.59
C ILE A 75 -2.39 -2.63 -13.47
N ASN A 76 -2.27 -1.42 -14.01
CA ASN A 76 -1.07 -0.94 -14.65
C ASN A 76 -0.31 0.02 -13.74
N LEU A 77 1.01 -0.17 -13.64
CA LEU A 77 1.95 0.77 -13.00
C LEU A 77 2.83 1.35 -14.10
N SER A 78 2.84 2.67 -14.21
CA SER A 78 3.49 3.38 -15.32
C SER A 78 4.71 4.21 -14.93
N ALA A 79 4.88 4.54 -13.64
CA ALA A 79 6.00 5.36 -13.20
C ALA A 79 6.43 5.07 -11.76
N ILE A 80 7.72 5.30 -11.49
CA ILE A 80 8.27 5.43 -10.15
C ILE A 80 8.66 6.89 -9.98
N SER A 81 8.22 7.51 -8.88
CA SER A 81 8.49 8.91 -8.59
C SER A 81 8.40 9.20 -7.09
N TYR A 82 8.73 10.43 -6.71
CA TYR A 82 8.46 10.90 -5.36
C TYR A 82 6.95 10.95 -5.07
N GLY A 83 6.58 10.62 -3.84
CA GLY A 83 5.20 10.67 -3.37
C GLY A 83 5.07 11.22 -1.95
N PRO A 84 3.88 11.74 -1.62
CA PRO A 84 2.82 12.19 -2.53
C PRO A 84 3.23 13.43 -3.33
N ASP A 85 2.62 13.62 -4.50
CA ASP A 85 2.92 14.75 -5.39
C ASP A 85 2.82 16.10 -4.70
N GLY A 86 3.69 17.04 -5.08
CA GLY A 86 3.69 18.41 -4.57
C GLY A 86 4.18 18.56 -3.12
N LYS A 87 4.73 17.53 -2.49
CA LYS A 87 5.33 17.61 -1.14
C LYS A 87 6.85 17.83 -1.23
N LEU A 88 7.33 18.89 -0.59
CA LEU A 88 8.76 19.18 -0.39
C LEU A 88 9.03 19.40 1.11
N PRO A 89 9.98 18.70 1.71
CA PRO A 89 10.73 17.57 1.13
C PRO A 89 9.82 16.37 0.80
N PRO A 90 10.21 15.55 -0.19
CA PRO A 90 9.48 14.34 -0.53
C PRO A 90 9.52 13.38 0.66
N ARG A 91 8.47 12.57 0.82
CA ARG A 91 8.37 11.65 1.96
C ARG A 91 8.56 10.19 1.58
N MET A 92 8.26 9.85 0.34
CA MET A 92 8.26 8.47 -0.13
C MET A 92 8.72 8.39 -1.58
N VAL A 93 9.10 7.20 -1.99
CA VAL A 93 9.18 6.79 -3.40
C VAL A 93 8.00 5.85 -3.64
N TRP A 94 7.22 6.14 -4.66
CA TRP A 94 6.07 5.35 -5.06
C TRP A 94 6.24 4.76 -6.46
N ALA A 95 5.79 3.53 -6.64
CA ALA A 95 5.39 3.04 -7.95
C ALA A 95 3.89 3.28 -8.09
N SER A 96 3.46 3.98 -9.14
CA SER A 96 2.08 4.39 -9.35
C SER A 96 1.67 4.22 -10.82
N GLY A 97 0.38 4.29 -11.07
CA GLY A 97 -0.21 4.15 -12.39
C GLY A 97 -1.43 5.04 -12.57
N PRO A 98 -2.08 4.94 -13.73
CA PRO A 98 -3.30 5.69 -14.01
C PRO A 98 -4.42 5.30 -13.04
N LYS A 99 -5.42 6.17 -12.94
CA LYS A 99 -6.63 5.87 -12.15
C LYS A 99 -7.30 4.61 -12.72
N ASN A 100 -7.60 3.69 -11.83
CA ASN A 100 -8.32 2.45 -12.14
C ASN A 100 -9.73 2.53 -11.55
N LYS A 101 -10.75 2.33 -12.38
CA LYS A 101 -12.15 2.47 -11.99
C LYS A 101 -12.59 1.33 -11.07
N GLU A 102 -12.21 0.11 -11.42
CA GLU A 102 -12.52 -1.11 -10.67
C GLU A 102 -11.94 -1.02 -9.27
N LEU A 103 -10.68 -0.62 -9.17
CA LEU A 103 -9.98 -0.44 -7.90
C LEU A 103 -10.62 0.68 -7.04
N SER A 104 -11.01 1.77 -7.66
CA SER A 104 -11.66 2.90 -6.96
C SER A 104 -13.03 2.50 -6.43
N LEU A 105 -13.81 1.73 -7.21
CA LEU A 105 -15.11 1.20 -6.81
C LEU A 105 -14.96 0.20 -5.67
N LEU A 106 -14.04 -0.76 -5.80
CA LEU A 106 -13.75 -1.75 -4.77
C LEU A 106 -13.39 -1.09 -3.44
N LYS A 107 -12.48 -0.09 -3.46
CA LYS A 107 -12.13 0.66 -2.25
C LYS A 107 -13.36 1.30 -1.61
N LYS A 108 -14.19 1.95 -2.40
CA LYS A 108 -15.42 2.60 -1.91
C LYS A 108 -16.37 1.59 -1.27
N GLU A 109 -16.62 0.45 -1.92
CA GLU A 109 -17.48 -0.59 -1.39
C GLU A 109 -16.93 -1.20 -0.09
N LEU A 110 -15.61 -1.37 0.02
CA LEU A 110 -14.96 -1.81 1.25
C LEU A 110 -15.15 -0.79 2.37
N GLU A 111 -14.92 0.49 2.10
CA GLU A 111 -15.11 1.56 3.09
C GLU A 111 -16.57 1.62 3.57
N GLU A 112 -17.54 1.55 2.65
CA GLU A 112 -18.98 1.53 2.98
C GLU A 112 -19.36 0.31 3.83
N ALA A 113 -18.86 -0.88 3.51
CA ALA A 113 -19.12 -2.10 4.28
C ALA A 113 -18.52 -2.09 5.69
N LEU A 114 -17.46 -1.32 5.90
CA LEU A 114 -16.75 -1.20 7.18
C LEU A 114 -17.32 -0.09 8.08
N LEU A 115 -18.09 0.85 7.52
CA LEU A 115 -18.71 1.91 8.28
C LEU A 115 -19.62 1.34 9.39
N GLY A 116 -19.43 1.82 10.61
CA GLY A 116 -20.18 1.38 11.79
C GLY A 116 -19.75 0.03 12.38
N LYS A 117 -18.85 -0.72 11.73
CA LYS A 117 -18.28 -1.97 12.25
C LYS A 117 -16.97 -1.74 13.00
N VAL A 118 -16.14 -0.82 12.52
CA VAL A 118 -14.87 -0.43 13.14
C VAL A 118 -14.71 1.09 13.13
N ASN A 119 -13.93 1.58 14.08
CA ASN A 119 -13.66 3.02 14.18
C ASN A 119 -12.49 3.39 13.28
N PHE A 120 -12.76 3.73 12.02
CA PHE A 120 -11.77 4.26 11.09
C PHE A 120 -12.31 5.51 10.39
N ARG A 121 -11.41 6.27 9.77
CA ARG A 121 -11.80 7.43 8.95
C ARG A 121 -11.53 7.13 7.49
N PRO A 122 -12.55 7.08 6.63
CA PRO A 122 -12.37 7.01 5.18
C PRO A 122 -11.49 8.16 4.70
N GLU A 123 -10.67 7.92 3.68
CA GLU A 123 -9.87 8.97 3.07
C GLU A 123 -10.74 9.89 2.23
N GLU A 124 -10.74 11.20 2.54
CA GLU A 124 -11.49 12.22 1.78
C GLU A 124 -10.88 12.51 0.39
N LYS A 125 -9.59 12.17 0.20
CA LYS A 125 -8.88 12.42 -1.05
C LYS A 125 -9.20 11.35 -2.08
N ALA A 126 -9.25 11.77 -3.35
CA ALA A 126 -9.36 10.84 -4.46
C ALA A 126 -8.24 9.77 -4.36
N PHE A 127 -8.65 8.52 -4.38
CA PHE A 127 -7.72 7.40 -4.27
C PHE A 127 -6.78 7.36 -5.47
N SER A 128 -5.49 7.32 -5.19
CA SER A 128 -4.44 7.10 -6.17
C SER A 128 -3.71 5.80 -5.82
N PRO A 129 -3.86 4.73 -6.61
CA PRO A 129 -3.19 3.47 -6.35
C PRO A 129 -1.68 3.67 -6.40
N HIS A 130 -0.99 3.24 -5.36
CA HIS A 130 0.46 3.31 -5.29
C HIS A 130 1.04 2.21 -4.42
N ILE A 131 2.27 1.83 -4.72
CA ILE A 131 3.10 0.94 -3.93
C ILE A 131 4.22 1.78 -3.34
N THR A 132 4.36 1.78 -2.02
CA THR A 132 5.48 2.47 -1.36
C THR A 132 6.74 1.62 -1.47
N LEU A 133 7.72 2.11 -2.23
CA LEU A 133 9.02 1.46 -2.40
C LEU A 133 10.04 1.89 -1.35
N ALA A 134 9.99 3.17 -0.92
CA ALA A 134 10.90 3.68 0.09
C ALA A 134 10.27 4.82 0.90
N ARG A 135 10.79 5.02 2.12
CA ARG A 135 10.45 6.13 3.01
C ARG A 135 11.67 7.02 3.18
N ILE A 136 11.55 8.30 2.78
CA ILE A 136 12.66 9.26 2.78
C ILE A 136 12.80 9.87 4.17
N SER A 137 14.04 9.96 4.66
CA SER A 137 14.39 10.74 5.84
C SER A 137 14.36 12.23 5.50
N THR A 138 13.30 12.91 5.91
CA THR A 138 13.17 14.36 5.67
C THR A 138 14.28 15.18 6.35
N PHE A 139 14.83 14.65 7.45
CA PHE A 139 15.97 15.27 8.14
C PHE A 139 17.23 15.21 7.28
N LEU A 140 17.62 14.04 6.80
CA LEU A 140 18.81 13.87 5.96
C LEU A 140 18.62 14.55 4.59
N TRP A 141 17.41 14.48 4.01
CA TRP A 141 17.10 15.18 2.76
C TRP A 141 17.37 16.68 2.81
N ARG A 142 17.06 17.34 3.93
CA ARG A 142 17.29 18.77 4.11
C ARG A 142 18.76 19.14 4.23
N GLN A 143 19.64 18.18 4.50
CA GLN A 143 21.08 18.36 4.60
C GLN A 143 21.78 18.26 3.24
N ILE A 144 21.07 17.78 2.21
CA ILE A 144 21.61 17.71 0.85
C ILE A 144 21.38 19.06 0.17
N GLU A 145 22.43 19.60 -0.42
CA GLU A 145 22.33 20.84 -1.20
C GLU A 145 21.31 20.66 -2.34
N PRO A 146 20.50 21.69 -2.66
CA PRO A 146 19.40 21.55 -3.63
C PRO A 146 19.82 20.95 -4.97
N GLU A 147 21.02 21.30 -5.45
CA GLU A 147 21.59 20.88 -6.73
C GLU A 147 22.07 19.42 -6.71
N GLU A 148 22.33 18.86 -5.52
CA GLU A 148 22.82 17.49 -5.33
C GLU A 148 21.70 16.51 -4.96
N ARG A 149 20.46 17.00 -4.81
CA ARG A 149 19.32 16.14 -4.44
C ARG A 149 19.04 15.12 -5.53
N PRO A 150 18.94 13.82 -5.19
CA PRO A 150 18.67 12.80 -6.18
C PRO A 150 17.34 13.05 -6.88
N GLU A 151 17.32 12.91 -8.19
CA GLU A 151 16.09 12.87 -8.97
C GLU A 151 15.58 11.43 -9.03
N VAL A 152 14.35 11.20 -8.55
CA VAL A 152 13.70 9.91 -8.62
C VAL A 152 12.58 9.97 -9.63
N PHE A 153 12.88 9.46 -10.82
CA PHE A 153 11.90 9.26 -11.87
C PHE A 153 12.29 8.08 -12.74
N GLU A 154 11.33 7.18 -13.01
CA GLU A 154 11.48 6.06 -13.92
C GLU A 154 10.15 5.74 -14.58
N ASN A 155 10.13 5.64 -15.90
CA ASN A 155 9.02 5.06 -16.61
C ASN A 155 9.08 3.54 -16.52
N ILE A 156 7.99 2.92 -16.11
CA ILE A 156 7.82 1.48 -16.05
C ILE A 156 6.54 1.10 -16.82
N ASP A 157 6.46 -0.14 -17.25
CA ASP A 157 5.25 -0.72 -17.84
C ASP A 157 5.02 -2.09 -17.20
N LEU A 158 4.30 -2.08 -16.08
CA LEU A 158 4.00 -3.27 -15.31
C LEU A 158 2.51 -3.47 -15.23
N ASN A 159 2.06 -4.61 -15.73
CA ASN A 159 0.66 -5.03 -15.67
C ASN A 159 0.57 -6.30 -14.82
N PHE A 160 -0.42 -6.37 -13.95
CA PHE A 160 -0.74 -7.59 -13.22
C PHE A 160 -2.23 -7.65 -12.91
N THR A 161 -2.74 -8.87 -12.85
CA THR A 161 -4.13 -9.15 -12.48
C THR A 161 -4.27 -9.23 -10.96
N VAL A 162 -5.28 -8.57 -10.42
CA VAL A 162 -5.67 -8.68 -9.02
C VAL A 162 -6.61 -9.86 -8.89
N GLU A 163 -6.13 -10.91 -8.22
CA GLU A 163 -6.88 -12.15 -8.03
C GLU A 163 -7.41 -12.30 -6.60
N SER A 164 -6.81 -11.57 -5.64
CA SER A 164 -7.20 -11.64 -4.23
C SER A 164 -7.06 -10.29 -3.51
N ILE A 165 -7.79 -10.18 -2.41
CA ILE A 165 -7.69 -9.07 -1.46
C ILE A 165 -7.40 -9.65 -0.08
N GLU A 166 -6.43 -9.06 0.62
CA GLU A 166 -5.97 -9.54 1.91
C GLU A 166 -6.36 -8.59 3.05
N VAL A 167 -6.79 -9.18 4.16
CA VAL A 167 -6.79 -8.55 5.47
C VAL A 167 -5.41 -8.80 6.09
N MET A 168 -4.67 -7.74 6.37
CA MET A 168 -3.28 -7.82 6.79
C MET A 168 -3.08 -7.18 8.16
N GLU A 169 -2.19 -7.76 8.97
CA GLU A 169 -1.73 -7.21 10.23
C GLU A 169 -0.33 -6.62 10.09
N SER A 170 -0.13 -5.44 10.68
CA SER A 170 1.18 -4.77 10.77
C SER A 170 1.75 -4.95 12.15
N GLU A 171 2.78 -5.78 12.30
CA GLU A 171 3.56 -5.90 13.52
C GLU A 171 4.80 -5.00 13.47
N LEU A 172 5.00 -4.18 14.50
CA LEU A 172 6.21 -3.35 14.62
C LEU A 172 7.34 -4.18 15.21
N LYS A 173 8.37 -4.46 14.41
CA LYS A 173 9.60 -5.16 14.83
C LYS A 173 10.79 -4.21 14.83
N ARG A 174 11.90 -4.60 15.49
CA ARG A 174 13.14 -3.80 15.53
C ARG A 174 13.68 -3.43 14.16
N GLY A 175 13.49 -4.30 13.14
CA GLY A 175 13.91 -4.07 11.75
C GLY A 175 12.97 -3.20 10.91
N GLY A 176 11.76 -2.94 11.40
CA GLY A 176 10.68 -2.26 10.68
C GLY A 176 9.36 -3.03 10.77
N PRO A 177 8.30 -2.58 10.12
CA PRO A 177 7.04 -3.28 10.11
C PRO A 177 7.18 -4.62 9.37
N GLN A 178 6.60 -5.65 9.93
CA GLN A 178 6.36 -6.94 9.30
C GLN A 178 4.86 -7.07 9.05
N TYR A 179 4.49 -7.45 7.83
CA TYR A 179 3.10 -7.61 7.44
C TYR A 179 2.77 -9.09 7.32
N ASN A 180 1.70 -9.50 8.02
CA ASN A 180 1.20 -10.86 8.03
C ASN A 180 -0.20 -10.88 7.42
N ILE A 181 -0.47 -11.83 6.53
CA ILE A 181 -1.81 -12.06 6.00
C ILE A 181 -2.62 -12.79 7.07
N ILE A 182 -3.74 -12.20 7.49
CA ILE A 182 -4.70 -12.81 8.40
C ILE A 182 -5.70 -13.65 7.60
N GLU A 183 -6.28 -13.05 6.55
CA GLU A 183 -7.24 -13.71 5.65
C GLU A 183 -6.99 -13.24 4.21
N SER A 184 -7.23 -14.12 3.25
CA SER A 184 -7.16 -13.84 1.81
C SER A 184 -8.46 -14.27 1.13
N TYR A 185 -9.03 -13.39 0.32
CA TYR A 185 -10.30 -13.58 -0.37
C TYR A 185 -10.09 -13.47 -1.88
N GLN A 186 -10.43 -14.55 -2.59
CA GLN A 186 -10.30 -14.60 -4.05
C GLN A 186 -11.45 -13.85 -4.73
N LEU A 187 -11.12 -13.09 -5.78
CA LEU A 187 -12.07 -12.51 -6.72
C LEU A 187 -12.59 -13.61 -7.68
N GLN A 188 -13.73 -13.35 -8.34
CA GLN A 188 -14.37 -14.29 -9.28
C GLN A 188 -13.86 -14.13 -10.71
#